data_2c1fa1a699972b447fd3ee4d5511bebf
#
_entry.id   2c1fa1a699972b447fd3ee4d5511bebf
#
_cell.length_a   1.000
_cell.length_b   1.000
_cell.length_c   1.000
_cell.angle_alpha   90.00
_cell.angle_beta   90.00
_cell.angle_gamma   90.00
#
_symmetry.space_group_name_H-M   'P 1'
#
loop_
_entity.id
_entity.type
_entity.pdbx_description
1 polymer ?
#
loop_
_entity_poly.entity_id
_entity_poly.type
_entity_poly.pdbx_seq_one_letter_code
_entity_poly.pdbx_strand_id
1 'polypeptide(L)'
;MFMDSEDLLAGLNHPQKQAVLHGEGPLLILAGAGXGKTRVITRRIVQLMQNGVRAQSILAITFTNKAAGEMRKRVDSIVPGHRVQISTFHSFGVRLLRQYADRLGLNKDFTIYDQSDRSKLTKIAIEDSGLNAERFTPDTISNSISKAKNQLLSPEKYAQSAKDFFSQSVAQVYPYYEKRLRESNALDFDDLLYWPALALRNDPELRAELDARYRYVMVDEYQDTNTAQYAIARGLSVDYPNLCVVGDPDQSIYKFRGSDIRNILDFERDFPNATVLTLSENYRSTKPILSAADRLISHNTQRKPKPLISMKEGGSPVTQITFDTGAEEANGV
;
A
#
# COMPACT_ATOMS: atom_id res chain seq x y z
N MET A 1 22.97 -17.96 -13.44
CA MET A 1 23.17 -19.01 -12.40
C MET A 1 22.53 -18.51 -11.12
N PHE A 2 21.60 -19.27 -10.53
CA PHE A 2 20.98 -18.85 -9.27
C PHE A 2 21.95 -19.06 -8.10
N MET A 3 21.84 -18.20 -7.09
CA MET A 3 22.53 -18.37 -5.81
C MET A 3 22.12 -19.75 -5.21
N ASP A 4 23.03 -20.42 -4.52
CA ASP A 4 22.70 -21.67 -3.84
C ASP A 4 21.60 -21.40 -2.80
N SER A 5 20.73 -22.38 -2.60
CA SER A 5 19.66 -22.28 -1.62
C SER A 5 20.19 -22.08 -0.19
N GLU A 6 21.32 -22.67 0.15
CA GLU A 6 21.95 -22.45 1.46
C GLU A 6 22.40 -21.00 1.61
N ASP A 7 23.02 -20.44 0.56
CA ASP A 7 23.44 -19.03 0.55
C ASP A 7 22.23 -18.08 0.64
N LEU A 8 21.13 -18.43 -0.04
CA LEU A 8 19.92 -17.62 -0.02
C LEU A 8 19.32 -17.52 1.39
N LEU A 9 19.46 -18.59 2.19
CA LEU A 9 18.93 -18.63 3.56
C LEU A 9 19.98 -18.21 4.61
N ALA A 10 21.20 -17.97 4.21
CA ALA A 10 22.28 -17.63 5.14
C ALA A 10 21.97 -16.32 5.89
N GLY A 11 22.20 -16.33 7.19
CA GLY A 11 21.99 -15.17 8.06
C GLY A 11 20.53 -14.81 8.30
N LEU A 12 19.59 -15.70 7.96
CA LEU A 12 18.19 -15.55 8.33
C LEU A 12 17.88 -16.36 9.59
N ASN A 13 17.09 -15.79 10.48
CA ASN A 13 16.57 -16.54 11.64
C ASN A 13 15.42 -17.46 11.21
N HIS A 14 14.95 -18.27 12.15
CA HIS A 14 13.99 -19.34 11.84
C HIS A 14 12.68 -18.80 11.22
N PRO A 15 11.98 -17.80 11.80
CA PRO A 15 10.76 -17.26 11.15
C PRO A 15 11.03 -16.62 9.79
N GLN A 16 12.17 -15.96 9.63
CA GLN A 16 12.55 -15.39 8.33
C GLN A 16 12.72 -16.50 7.28
N LYS A 17 13.38 -17.60 7.65
CA LYS A 17 13.52 -18.77 6.75
C LYS A 17 12.17 -19.37 6.39
N GLN A 18 11.29 -19.52 7.37
CA GLN A 18 9.92 -20.01 7.13
C GLN A 18 9.19 -19.10 6.11
N ALA A 19 9.31 -17.78 6.26
CA ALA A 19 8.66 -16.82 5.35
C ALA A 19 9.23 -16.91 3.93
N VAL A 20 10.55 -17.07 3.80
CA VAL A 20 11.20 -17.20 2.48
C VAL A 20 10.79 -18.52 1.80
N LEU A 21 10.74 -19.61 2.57
CA LEU A 21 10.44 -20.96 2.05
C LEU A 21 8.95 -21.24 1.88
N HIS A 22 8.06 -20.37 2.42
CA HIS A 22 6.61 -20.56 2.29
C HIS A 22 6.23 -20.69 0.81
N GLY A 23 5.56 -21.76 0.46
CA GLY A 23 5.16 -22.04 -0.91
C GLY A 23 3.88 -21.30 -1.30
N GLU A 24 2.81 -22.07 -1.50
CA GLU A 24 1.50 -21.53 -1.89
C GLU A 24 0.65 -21.21 -0.68
N GLY A 25 -0.34 -20.38 -0.93
CA GLY A 25 -1.31 -19.94 0.07
C GLY A 25 -1.01 -18.57 0.64
N PRO A 26 -1.99 -17.97 1.30
CA PRO A 26 -1.83 -16.62 1.86
C PRO A 26 -0.88 -16.62 3.05
N LEU A 27 -0.07 -15.57 3.13
CA LEU A 27 0.97 -15.41 4.16
C LEU A 27 0.92 -14.00 4.74
N LEU A 28 0.79 -13.92 6.05
CA LEU A 28 0.90 -12.66 6.79
C LEU A 28 2.20 -12.66 7.58
N ILE A 29 3.05 -11.68 7.34
CA ILE A 29 4.30 -11.49 8.07
C ILE A 29 4.15 -10.24 8.95
N LEU A 30 4.04 -10.45 10.25
CA LEU A 30 4.00 -9.37 11.23
C LEU A 30 5.44 -9.05 11.63
N ALA A 31 5.89 -7.85 11.32
CA ALA A 31 7.29 -7.50 11.51
C ALA A 31 7.47 -6.03 11.83
N GLY A 32 7.97 -5.74 13.01
CA GLY A 32 8.28 -4.38 13.41
C GLY A 32 9.44 -3.76 12.63
N ALA A 33 9.77 -2.54 12.99
CA ALA A 33 10.94 -1.85 12.44
C ALA A 33 12.21 -2.63 12.74
N GLY A 34 13.08 -2.79 11.76
CA GLY A 34 14.35 -3.52 11.94
C GLY A 34 14.24 -5.06 11.94
N UNK A 35 13.06 -5.73 11.54
CA UNK A 35 12.87 -6.89 11.50
C UNK A 35 13.25 -7.49 10.44
N GLY A 36 13.81 -6.88 9.45
CA GLY A 36 14.32 -7.51 8.22
C GLY A 36 13.29 -7.75 7.13
N LYS A 37 12.15 -7.03 7.16
CA LYS A 37 11.02 -7.20 6.22
C LYS A 37 11.48 -7.26 4.75
N THR A 38 12.20 -6.21 4.31
CA THR A 38 12.63 -6.11 2.91
C THR A 38 13.56 -7.26 2.50
N ARG A 39 14.42 -7.70 3.43
CA ARG A 39 15.33 -8.82 3.19
C ARG A 39 14.53 -10.12 2.95
N VAL A 40 13.49 -10.33 3.75
CA VAL A 40 12.63 -11.51 3.62
C VAL A 40 11.87 -11.49 2.28
N ILE A 41 11.24 -10.35 1.94
CA ILE A 41 10.52 -10.21 0.65
C ILE A 41 11.47 -10.47 -0.52
N THR A 42 12.63 -9.85 -0.51
CA THR A 42 13.62 -10.00 -1.59
C THR A 42 14.03 -11.46 -1.78
N ARG A 43 14.36 -12.13 -0.67
CA ARG A 43 14.80 -13.53 -0.73
C ARG A 43 13.65 -14.47 -1.07
N ARG A 44 12.42 -14.17 -0.63
CA ARG A 44 11.24 -14.93 -1.02
C ARG A 44 11.00 -14.86 -2.53
N ILE A 45 11.15 -13.67 -3.13
CA ILE A 45 11.06 -13.51 -4.59
C ILE A 45 12.05 -14.45 -5.30
N VAL A 46 13.31 -14.44 -4.85
CA VAL A 46 14.35 -15.28 -5.45
C VAL A 46 14.03 -16.77 -5.23
N GLN A 47 13.58 -17.14 -4.04
CA GLN A 47 13.23 -18.54 -3.72
C GLN A 47 12.11 -19.05 -4.64
N LEU A 48 11.09 -18.22 -4.88
CA LEU A 48 10.00 -18.59 -5.78
C LEU A 48 10.55 -18.86 -7.20
N MET A 49 11.46 -18.02 -7.68
CA MET A 49 12.08 -18.22 -9.00
C MET A 49 12.92 -19.51 -9.02
N GLN A 50 13.67 -19.80 -7.95
CA GLN A 50 14.43 -21.05 -7.83
C GLN A 50 13.53 -22.28 -7.86
N ASN A 51 12.31 -22.13 -7.32
CA ASN A 51 11.29 -23.20 -7.32
C ASN A 51 10.56 -23.31 -8.66
N GLY A 52 10.99 -22.58 -9.70
CA GLY A 52 10.43 -22.65 -11.04
C GLY A 52 9.31 -21.67 -11.35
N VAL A 53 8.99 -20.75 -10.43
CA VAL A 53 7.98 -19.71 -10.68
C VAL A 53 8.57 -18.71 -11.69
N ARG A 54 7.85 -18.45 -12.77
CA ARG A 54 8.29 -17.47 -13.76
C ARG A 54 8.31 -16.07 -13.15
N ALA A 55 9.38 -15.33 -13.39
CA ALA A 55 9.57 -13.99 -12.83
C ALA A 55 8.37 -13.06 -13.12
N GLN A 56 7.80 -13.16 -14.33
CA GLN A 56 6.65 -12.35 -14.75
C GLN A 56 5.37 -12.69 -13.98
N SER A 57 5.33 -13.83 -13.29
CA SER A 57 4.18 -14.25 -12.47
C SER A 57 4.28 -13.72 -11.03
N ILE A 58 5.34 -12.99 -10.70
CA ILE A 58 5.57 -12.42 -9.37
C ILE A 58 5.38 -10.90 -9.44
N LEU A 59 4.51 -10.39 -8.57
CA LEU A 59 4.23 -8.96 -8.42
C LEU A 59 4.55 -8.56 -6.98
N ALA A 60 5.47 -7.63 -6.79
CA ALA A 60 5.78 -7.08 -5.48
C ALA A 60 5.43 -5.59 -5.47
N ILE A 61 4.65 -5.18 -4.50
CA ILE A 61 4.12 -3.82 -4.40
C ILE A 61 4.63 -3.15 -3.12
N THR A 62 5.11 -1.92 -3.27
CA THR A 62 5.54 -1.06 -2.18
C THR A 62 4.76 0.25 -2.22
N PHE A 63 4.98 1.12 -1.24
CA PHE A 63 4.25 2.39 -1.18
C PHE A 63 4.99 3.55 -1.84
N THR A 64 6.32 3.48 -1.98
CA THR A 64 7.09 4.58 -2.56
C THR A 64 7.97 4.07 -3.70
N ASN A 65 8.23 4.95 -4.66
CA ASN A 65 9.13 4.66 -5.77
C ASN A 65 10.55 4.34 -5.27
N LYS A 66 10.97 4.99 -4.18
CA LYS A 66 12.26 4.72 -3.55
C LYS A 66 12.31 3.26 -3.05
N ALA A 67 11.30 2.84 -2.29
CA ALA A 67 11.24 1.46 -1.77
C ALA A 67 11.19 0.43 -2.90
N ALA A 68 10.41 0.71 -3.96
CA ALA A 68 10.35 -0.17 -5.14
C ALA A 68 11.72 -0.27 -5.82
N GLY A 69 12.40 0.86 -5.97
CA GLY A 69 13.75 0.91 -6.55
C GLY A 69 14.76 0.13 -5.72
N GLU A 70 14.73 0.29 -4.40
CA GLU A 70 15.62 -0.45 -3.49
C GLU A 70 15.35 -1.96 -3.56
N MET A 71 14.08 -2.35 -3.56
CA MET A 71 13.71 -3.77 -3.66
C MET A 71 14.19 -4.36 -4.98
N ARG A 72 14.00 -3.63 -6.09
CA ARG A 72 14.45 -4.07 -7.43
C ARG A 72 15.97 -4.26 -7.45
N LYS A 73 16.74 -3.30 -6.91
CA LYS A 73 18.19 -3.39 -6.84
C LYS A 73 18.64 -4.61 -6.03
N ARG A 74 17.95 -4.91 -4.93
CA ARG A 74 18.28 -6.07 -4.08
C ARG A 74 17.99 -7.40 -4.80
N VAL A 75 16.88 -7.49 -5.53
CA VAL A 75 16.59 -8.70 -6.32
C VAL A 75 17.61 -8.82 -7.45
N ASP A 76 17.91 -7.70 -8.13
CA ASP A 76 18.85 -7.66 -9.25
C ASP A 76 20.27 -8.04 -8.82
N SER A 77 20.67 -7.72 -7.59
CA SER A 77 21.99 -8.11 -7.06
C SER A 77 22.13 -9.63 -6.89
N ILE A 78 21.00 -10.35 -6.78
CA ILE A 78 21.00 -11.81 -6.65
C ILE A 78 20.69 -12.48 -8.00
N VAL A 79 19.73 -11.92 -8.75
CA VAL A 79 19.33 -12.44 -10.07
C VAL A 79 19.38 -11.29 -11.07
N PRO A 80 20.56 -11.01 -11.65
CA PRO A 80 20.68 -9.88 -12.60
C PRO A 80 19.75 -10.02 -13.80
N GLY A 81 19.09 -8.91 -14.16
CA GLY A 81 18.22 -8.86 -15.33
C GLY A 81 16.88 -9.55 -15.13
N HIS A 82 16.46 -9.79 -13.88
CA HIS A 82 15.18 -10.43 -13.60
C HIS A 82 14.01 -9.61 -14.18
N ARG A 83 12.91 -10.29 -14.44
CA ARG A 83 11.69 -9.67 -14.99
C ARG A 83 10.52 -9.65 -13.97
N VAL A 84 10.85 -9.70 -12.68
CA VAL A 84 9.85 -9.59 -11.62
C VAL A 84 9.23 -8.20 -11.67
N GLN A 85 7.91 -8.13 -11.52
CA GLN A 85 7.20 -6.85 -11.49
C GLN A 85 7.30 -6.28 -10.07
N ILE A 86 8.09 -5.21 -9.91
CA ILE A 86 8.26 -4.52 -8.63
C ILE A 86 7.89 -3.05 -8.85
N SER A 87 6.85 -2.57 -8.18
CA SER A 87 6.34 -1.21 -8.40
C SER A 87 5.53 -0.72 -7.20
N THR A 88 5.09 0.54 -7.27
CA THR A 88 4.08 1.04 -6.34
C THR A 88 2.69 0.63 -6.84
N PHE A 89 1.67 0.75 -5.97
CA PHE A 89 0.27 0.55 -6.38
C PHE A 89 -0.10 1.48 -7.55
N HIS A 90 0.29 2.75 -7.48
CA HIS A 90 -0.04 3.73 -8.51
C HIS A 90 0.65 3.40 -9.84
N SER A 91 1.92 3.05 -9.82
CA SER A 91 2.65 2.66 -11.04
C SER A 91 2.07 1.39 -11.67
N PHE A 92 1.66 0.44 -10.84
CA PHE A 92 0.97 -0.77 -11.31
C PHE A 92 -0.37 -0.38 -11.96
N GLY A 93 -1.11 0.52 -11.32
CA GLY A 93 -2.40 1.01 -11.82
C GLY A 93 -2.27 1.67 -13.18
N VAL A 94 -1.29 2.57 -13.35
CA VAL A 94 -1.04 3.23 -14.65
C VAL A 94 -0.81 2.19 -15.75
N ARG A 95 0.06 1.22 -15.47
CA ARG A 95 0.39 0.18 -16.45
C ARG A 95 -0.85 -0.64 -16.83
N LEU A 96 -1.65 -1.02 -15.84
CA LEU A 96 -2.88 -1.77 -16.07
C LEU A 96 -3.88 -0.95 -16.89
N LEU A 97 -4.07 0.32 -16.53
CA LEU A 97 -5.02 1.20 -17.22
C LEU A 97 -4.61 1.43 -18.68
N ARG A 98 -3.31 1.60 -18.96
CA ARG A 98 -2.86 1.75 -20.35
C ARG A 98 -2.99 0.45 -21.13
N GLN A 99 -2.68 -0.68 -20.53
CA GLN A 99 -2.74 -1.99 -21.20
C GLN A 99 -4.19 -2.38 -21.56
N TYR A 100 -5.14 -2.07 -20.68
CA TYR A 100 -6.53 -2.47 -20.84
C TYR A 100 -7.46 -1.27 -21.10
N ALA A 101 -6.93 -0.17 -21.62
CA ALA A 101 -7.66 1.08 -21.79
C ALA A 101 -8.97 0.86 -22.60
N ASP A 102 -8.89 0.19 -23.74
CA ASP A 102 -10.05 -0.05 -24.62
C ASP A 102 -11.16 -0.81 -23.87
N ARG A 103 -10.76 -1.82 -23.09
CA ARG A 103 -11.70 -2.65 -22.32
C ARG A 103 -12.39 -1.84 -21.21
N LEU A 104 -11.68 -0.83 -20.67
CA LEU A 104 -12.17 0.02 -19.59
C LEU A 104 -12.87 1.29 -20.07
N GLY A 105 -13.01 1.44 -21.39
CA GLY A 105 -13.62 2.65 -21.96
C GLY A 105 -12.77 3.90 -21.81
N LEU A 106 -11.46 3.72 -21.73
CA LEU A 106 -10.48 4.81 -21.58
C LEU A 106 -9.66 4.95 -22.87
N ASN A 107 -9.13 6.14 -23.08
CA ASN A 107 -8.12 6.33 -24.11
C ASN A 107 -6.74 6.10 -23.46
N LYS A 108 -5.93 5.22 -24.05
CA LYS A 108 -4.61 4.86 -23.52
C LYS A 108 -3.65 6.05 -23.36
N ASP A 109 -3.90 7.14 -24.11
CA ASP A 109 -3.06 8.33 -24.10
C ASP A 109 -3.50 9.36 -23.03
N PHE A 110 -4.25 8.92 -22.03
CA PHE A 110 -4.74 9.79 -20.95
C PHE A 110 -3.58 10.53 -20.26
N THR A 111 -3.88 11.76 -19.83
CA THR A 111 -2.99 12.59 -19.02
C THR A 111 -3.29 12.34 -17.54
N ILE A 112 -2.26 12.34 -16.70
CA ILE A 112 -2.43 12.21 -15.24
C ILE A 112 -2.34 13.63 -14.66
N TYR A 113 -3.43 14.08 -14.05
CA TYR A 113 -3.54 15.42 -13.46
C TYR A 113 -2.85 15.47 -12.10
N ASP A 114 -2.04 16.49 -11.91
CA ASP A 114 -1.40 16.75 -10.61
C ASP A 114 -2.34 17.55 -9.70
N GLN A 115 -1.84 17.94 -8.52
CA GLN A 115 -2.62 18.67 -7.52
C GLN A 115 -3.11 20.03 -8.07
N SER A 116 -2.28 20.73 -8.84
CA SER A 116 -2.65 22.02 -9.43
C SER A 116 -3.76 21.85 -10.47
N ASP A 117 -3.62 20.86 -11.35
CA ASP A 117 -4.62 20.53 -12.36
C ASP A 117 -5.95 20.16 -11.71
N ARG A 118 -5.87 19.33 -10.65
CA ARG A 118 -7.05 18.89 -9.91
C ARG A 118 -7.77 20.07 -9.26
N SER A 119 -7.03 21.00 -8.67
CA SER A 119 -7.61 22.18 -8.03
C SER A 119 -8.34 23.07 -9.05
N LYS A 120 -7.72 23.32 -10.21
CA LYS A 120 -8.34 24.09 -11.31
C LYS A 120 -9.61 23.41 -11.82
N LEU A 121 -9.54 22.10 -12.05
CA LEU A 121 -10.68 21.31 -12.51
C LEU A 121 -11.83 21.36 -11.50
N THR A 122 -11.52 21.25 -10.22
CA THR A 122 -12.52 21.28 -9.15
C THR A 122 -13.25 22.63 -9.12
N LYS A 123 -12.52 23.73 -9.31
CA LYS A 123 -13.13 25.07 -9.39
C LYS A 123 -14.16 25.12 -10.51
N ILE A 124 -13.80 24.62 -11.69
CA ILE A 124 -14.70 24.57 -12.84
C ILE A 124 -15.92 23.68 -12.52
N ALA A 125 -15.70 22.52 -11.91
CA ALA A 125 -16.78 21.60 -11.56
C ALA A 125 -17.75 22.21 -10.54
N ILE A 126 -17.25 23.02 -9.60
CA ILE A 126 -18.10 23.75 -8.63
C ILE A 126 -19.02 24.72 -9.41
N GLU A 127 -18.45 25.48 -10.33
CA GLU A 127 -19.20 26.45 -11.15
C GLU A 127 -20.23 25.73 -12.03
N ASP A 128 -19.83 24.63 -12.68
CA ASP A 128 -20.73 23.83 -13.53
C ASP A 128 -21.90 23.24 -12.72
N SER A 129 -21.68 22.94 -11.45
CA SER A 129 -22.74 22.38 -10.59
C SER A 129 -23.74 23.42 -10.11
N GLY A 130 -23.50 24.72 -10.39
CA GLY A 130 -24.33 25.80 -9.93
C GLY A 130 -24.04 26.29 -8.53
N LEU A 131 -22.99 25.77 -7.88
CA LEU A 131 -22.56 26.23 -6.56
C LEU A 131 -21.60 27.41 -6.69
N ASN A 132 -21.55 28.26 -5.66
CA ASN A 132 -20.66 29.39 -5.62
C ASN A 132 -19.24 28.98 -5.23
N ALA A 133 -18.29 29.10 -6.15
CA ALA A 133 -16.89 28.74 -5.93
C ALA A 133 -16.19 29.58 -4.85
N GLU A 134 -16.76 30.75 -4.51
CA GLU A 134 -16.22 31.59 -3.43
C GLU A 134 -16.56 31.00 -2.04
N ARG A 135 -17.66 30.23 -1.96
CA ARG A 135 -18.12 29.64 -0.70
C ARG A 135 -17.40 28.33 -0.36
N PHE A 136 -16.88 27.65 -1.38
CA PHE A 136 -16.22 26.34 -1.20
C PHE A 136 -14.83 26.40 -1.81
N THR A 137 -13.81 26.14 -1.00
CA THR A 137 -12.45 26.07 -1.56
C THR A 137 -12.34 24.79 -2.41
N PRO A 138 -11.78 24.89 -3.62
CA PRO A 138 -11.60 23.71 -4.47
C PRO A 138 -10.88 22.56 -3.77
N ASP A 139 -9.87 22.86 -2.97
CA ASP A 139 -9.10 21.82 -2.29
C ASP A 139 -9.96 21.03 -1.27
N THR A 140 -10.87 21.71 -0.56
CA THR A 140 -11.75 21.03 0.41
C THR A 140 -12.68 20.03 -0.31
N ILE A 141 -13.26 20.47 -1.44
CA ILE A 141 -14.13 19.60 -2.26
C ILE A 141 -13.32 18.45 -2.86
N SER A 142 -12.17 18.76 -3.48
CA SER A 142 -11.36 17.73 -4.14
C SER A 142 -10.81 16.71 -3.17
N ASN A 143 -10.49 17.11 -1.93
CA ASN A 143 -10.05 16.19 -0.90
C ASN A 143 -11.17 15.22 -0.48
N SER A 144 -12.43 15.70 -0.47
CA SER A 144 -13.57 14.82 -0.20
C SER A 144 -13.83 13.85 -1.35
N ILE A 145 -13.68 14.29 -2.60
CA ILE A 145 -13.76 13.42 -3.78
C ILE A 145 -12.63 12.36 -3.72
N SER A 146 -11.42 12.78 -3.37
CA SER A 146 -10.28 11.88 -3.21
C SER A 146 -10.58 10.77 -2.18
N LYS A 147 -11.12 11.16 -1.01
CA LYS A 147 -11.52 10.18 0.01
C LYS A 147 -12.57 9.21 -0.53
N ALA A 148 -13.56 9.72 -1.28
CA ALA A 148 -14.61 8.89 -1.88
C ALA A 148 -14.01 7.87 -2.86
N LYS A 149 -13.13 8.32 -3.75
CA LYS A 149 -12.45 7.42 -4.71
C LYS A 149 -11.64 6.34 -3.99
N ASN A 150 -10.90 6.71 -2.95
CA ASN A 150 -10.09 5.76 -2.19
C ASN A 150 -10.94 4.74 -1.41
N GLN A 151 -12.21 5.06 -1.17
CA GLN A 151 -13.21 4.15 -0.59
C GLN A 151 -14.06 3.45 -1.65
N LEU A 152 -13.74 3.63 -2.93
CA LEU A 152 -14.45 3.05 -4.08
C LEU A 152 -15.91 3.50 -4.17
N LEU A 153 -16.19 4.74 -3.77
CA LEU A 153 -17.52 5.33 -3.87
C LEU A 153 -17.64 6.12 -5.18
N SER A 154 -18.55 5.68 -6.05
CA SER A 154 -18.91 6.45 -7.25
C SER A 154 -19.67 7.72 -6.84
N PRO A 155 -19.84 8.70 -7.76
CA PRO A 155 -20.68 9.86 -7.44
C PRO A 155 -22.05 9.49 -6.91
N GLU A 156 -22.70 8.46 -7.47
CA GLU A 156 -24.03 8.00 -7.07
C GLU A 156 -24.01 7.40 -5.66
N LYS A 157 -23.02 6.55 -5.39
CA LYS A 157 -22.88 5.93 -4.05
C LYS A 157 -22.54 6.97 -2.99
N TYR A 158 -21.68 7.93 -3.33
CA TYR A 158 -21.35 9.03 -2.42
C TYR A 158 -22.61 9.83 -2.08
N ALA A 159 -23.42 10.17 -3.10
CA ALA A 159 -24.65 10.96 -2.90
C ALA A 159 -25.64 10.27 -1.97
N GLN A 160 -25.74 8.93 -2.03
CA GLN A 160 -26.64 8.15 -1.15
C GLN A 160 -26.23 8.27 0.32
N SER A 161 -24.95 8.49 0.62
CA SER A 161 -24.44 8.59 1.99
C SER A 161 -24.34 10.04 2.47
N ALA A 162 -24.52 11.04 1.60
CA ALA A 162 -24.33 12.45 1.92
C ALA A 162 -25.54 12.98 2.71
N LYS A 163 -25.34 13.33 3.99
CA LYS A 163 -26.45 13.74 4.88
C LYS A 163 -26.36 15.19 5.32
N ASP A 164 -25.17 15.72 5.51
CA ASP A 164 -24.98 17.10 5.93
C ASP A 164 -24.80 18.04 4.71
N PHE A 165 -24.90 19.32 4.95
CA PHE A 165 -24.85 20.35 3.89
C PHE A 165 -23.56 20.25 3.08
N PHE A 166 -22.40 20.06 3.73
CA PHE A 166 -21.12 19.99 3.04
C PHE A 166 -21.03 18.74 2.15
N SER A 167 -21.38 17.57 2.69
CA SER A 167 -21.32 16.33 1.91
C SER A 167 -22.32 16.32 0.76
N GLN A 168 -23.49 16.97 0.93
CA GLN A 168 -24.45 17.14 -0.16
C GLN A 168 -23.88 18.07 -1.25
N SER A 169 -23.15 19.10 -0.86
CA SER A 169 -22.46 19.97 -1.82
C SER A 169 -21.39 19.21 -2.61
N VAL A 170 -20.58 18.37 -1.92
CA VAL A 170 -19.62 17.51 -2.59
C VAL A 170 -20.34 16.56 -3.56
N ALA A 171 -21.45 15.97 -3.15
CA ALA A 171 -22.25 15.05 -3.99
C ALA A 171 -22.75 15.75 -5.25
N GLN A 172 -23.07 17.05 -5.15
CA GLN A 172 -23.50 17.84 -6.30
C GLN A 172 -22.36 18.10 -7.29
N VAL A 173 -21.15 18.34 -6.78
CA VAL A 173 -19.96 18.68 -7.61
C VAL A 173 -19.34 17.42 -8.25
N TYR A 174 -19.31 16.29 -7.53
CA TYR A 174 -18.55 15.12 -7.92
C TYR A 174 -18.88 14.62 -9.35
N PRO A 175 -20.16 14.52 -9.79
CA PRO A 175 -20.44 14.12 -11.19
C PRO A 175 -19.83 15.07 -12.22
N TYR A 176 -19.86 16.38 -11.97
CA TYR A 176 -19.26 17.36 -12.87
C TYR A 176 -17.75 17.24 -12.93
N TYR A 177 -17.12 16.96 -11.78
CA TYR A 177 -15.67 16.71 -11.69
C TYR A 177 -15.29 15.50 -12.57
N GLU A 178 -16.00 14.38 -12.45
CA GLU A 178 -15.74 13.18 -13.25
C GLU A 178 -15.98 13.45 -14.74
N LYS A 179 -17.05 14.18 -15.07
CA LYS A 179 -17.35 14.55 -16.46
C LYS A 179 -16.20 15.35 -17.07
N ARG A 180 -15.70 16.37 -16.34
CA ARG A 180 -14.59 17.21 -16.83
C ARG A 180 -13.30 16.42 -17.04
N LEU A 181 -12.97 15.49 -16.12
CA LEU A 181 -11.82 14.59 -16.30
C LEU A 181 -11.95 13.80 -17.60
N ARG A 182 -13.11 13.21 -17.83
CA ARG A 182 -13.38 12.40 -19.02
C ARG A 182 -13.28 13.23 -20.30
N GLU A 183 -13.87 14.42 -20.30
CA GLU A 183 -13.82 15.33 -21.45
C GLU A 183 -12.39 15.78 -21.78
N SER A 184 -11.52 15.85 -20.76
CA SER A 184 -10.12 16.24 -20.92
C SER A 184 -9.19 15.06 -21.22
N ASN A 185 -9.74 13.85 -21.37
CA ASN A 185 -8.96 12.62 -21.48
C ASN A 185 -7.91 12.55 -20.36
N ALA A 186 -8.36 12.78 -19.13
CA ALA A 186 -7.47 12.87 -17.97
C ALA A 186 -7.95 11.95 -16.86
N LEU A 187 -7.01 11.50 -16.06
CA LEU A 187 -7.26 10.80 -14.79
C LEU A 187 -6.54 11.57 -13.70
N ASP A 188 -7.13 11.62 -12.52
CA ASP A 188 -6.40 12.13 -11.36
C ASP A 188 -5.59 11.01 -10.70
N PHE A 189 -4.83 11.35 -9.67
CA PHE A 189 -3.95 10.41 -9.01
C PHE A 189 -4.75 9.27 -8.32
N ASP A 190 -5.94 9.57 -7.80
CA ASP A 190 -6.80 8.58 -7.16
C ASP A 190 -7.39 7.59 -8.17
N ASP A 191 -7.65 8.05 -9.40
CA ASP A 191 -8.14 7.19 -10.49
C ASP A 191 -7.18 6.03 -10.80
N LEU A 192 -5.89 6.22 -10.53
CA LEU A 192 -4.87 5.20 -10.78
C LEU A 192 -5.05 3.98 -9.89
N LEU A 193 -5.84 4.11 -8.81
CA LEU A 193 -6.25 3.01 -7.93
C LEU A 193 -7.74 2.66 -8.12
N TYR A 194 -8.56 3.68 -8.28
CA TYR A 194 -10.02 3.55 -8.34
C TYR A 194 -10.45 2.67 -9.53
N TRP A 195 -9.99 3.02 -10.74
CA TRP A 195 -10.39 2.26 -11.93
C TRP A 195 -9.85 0.83 -11.95
N PRO A 196 -8.57 0.56 -11.59
CA PRO A 196 -8.12 -0.83 -11.47
C PRO A 196 -8.90 -1.63 -10.45
N ALA A 197 -9.21 -1.06 -9.27
CA ALA A 197 -10.00 -1.76 -8.25
C ALA A 197 -11.40 -2.11 -8.76
N LEU A 198 -12.05 -1.16 -9.44
CA LEU A 198 -13.38 -1.40 -10.04
C LEU A 198 -13.31 -2.43 -11.15
N ALA A 199 -12.27 -2.39 -11.99
CA ALA A 199 -12.09 -3.35 -13.08
C ALA A 199 -11.99 -4.77 -12.52
N LEU A 200 -11.17 -4.97 -11.49
CA LEU A 200 -11.02 -6.28 -10.85
C LEU A 200 -12.32 -6.77 -10.19
N ARG A 201 -13.13 -5.84 -9.70
CA ARG A 201 -14.40 -6.18 -9.05
C ARG A 201 -15.52 -6.47 -10.05
N ASN A 202 -15.59 -5.69 -11.12
CA ASN A 202 -16.74 -5.68 -12.02
C ASN A 202 -16.54 -6.47 -13.31
N ASP A 203 -15.31 -6.88 -13.65
CA ASP A 203 -14.98 -7.62 -14.85
C ASP A 203 -14.34 -8.97 -14.46
N PRO A 204 -15.15 -10.03 -14.30
CA PRO A 204 -14.62 -11.33 -13.87
C PRO A 204 -13.59 -11.94 -14.81
N GLU A 205 -13.70 -11.70 -16.11
CA GLU A 205 -12.73 -12.23 -17.09
C GLU A 205 -11.37 -11.55 -16.94
N LEU A 206 -11.38 -10.23 -16.84
CA LEU A 206 -10.13 -9.46 -16.61
C LEU A 206 -9.50 -9.83 -15.28
N ARG A 207 -10.33 -9.95 -14.23
CA ARG A 207 -9.84 -10.38 -12.92
C ARG A 207 -9.16 -11.75 -12.99
N ALA A 208 -9.81 -12.72 -13.65
CA ALA A 208 -9.26 -14.07 -13.78
C ALA A 208 -7.96 -14.07 -14.60
N GLU A 209 -7.90 -13.28 -15.67
CA GLU A 209 -6.70 -13.13 -16.49
C GLU A 209 -5.51 -12.59 -15.66
N LEU A 210 -5.76 -11.52 -14.89
CA LEU A 210 -4.72 -10.88 -14.11
C LEU A 210 -4.29 -11.75 -12.91
N ASP A 211 -5.22 -12.43 -12.27
CA ASP A 211 -4.96 -13.38 -11.17
C ASP A 211 -4.07 -14.54 -11.69
N ALA A 212 -4.39 -15.09 -12.85
CA ALA A 212 -3.58 -16.15 -13.46
C ALA A 212 -2.19 -15.66 -13.90
N ARG A 213 -2.10 -14.38 -14.30
CA ARG A 213 -0.83 -13.76 -14.70
C ARG A 213 0.08 -13.50 -13.48
N TYR A 214 -0.48 -12.94 -12.41
CA TYR A 214 0.27 -12.59 -11.20
C TYR A 214 -0.03 -13.59 -10.08
N ARG A 215 0.48 -14.81 -10.24
CA ARG A 215 0.18 -15.92 -9.33
C ARG A 215 0.73 -15.73 -7.91
N TYR A 216 1.72 -14.85 -7.74
CA TYR A 216 2.32 -14.56 -6.43
C TYR A 216 2.37 -13.05 -6.27
N VAL A 217 1.56 -12.54 -5.35
CA VAL A 217 1.46 -11.11 -5.07
C VAL A 217 2.03 -10.85 -3.68
N MET A 218 2.92 -9.87 -3.58
CA MET A 218 3.49 -9.44 -2.29
C MET A 218 3.24 -7.97 -2.08
N VAL A 219 2.82 -7.61 -0.87
CA VAL A 219 2.56 -6.20 -0.53
C VAL A 219 3.30 -5.86 0.76
N ASP A 220 4.22 -4.90 0.68
CA ASP A 220 4.93 -4.38 1.86
C ASP A 220 4.12 -3.24 2.49
N GLU A 221 4.36 -2.99 3.77
CA GLU A 221 3.70 -1.95 4.58
C GLU A 221 2.17 -2.04 4.49
N TYR A 222 1.62 -3.25 4.56
CA TYR A 222 0.21 -3.55 4.31
C TYR A 222 -0.74 -2.81 5.26
N GLN A 223 -0.27 -2.43 6.45
CA GLN A 223 -1.05 -1.64 7.43
C GLN A 223 -1.45 -0.26 6.90
N ASP A 224 -0.77 0.22 5.85
CA ASP A 224 -1.02 1.55 5.29
C ASP A 224 -1.93 1.52 4.05
N THR A 225 -2.47 0.34 3.68
CA THR A 225 -3.37 0.22 2.52
C THR A 225 -4.73 0.88 2.79
N ASN A 226 -5.27 1.53 1.75
CA ASN A 226 -6.65 2.01 1.75
C ASN A 226 -7.57 0.96 1.10
N THR A 227 -8.87 1.26 1.03
CA THR A 227 -9.87 0.33 0.49
C THR A 227 -9.59 -0.04 -0.98
N ALA A 228 -9.18 0.94 -1.80
CA ALA A 228 -8.88 0.67 -3.22
C ALA A 228 -7.67 -0.25 -3.36
N GLN A 229 -6.61 0.01 -2.60
CA GLN A 229 -5.39 -0.81 -2.62
C GLN A 229 -5.67 -2.24 -2.11
N TYR A 230 -6.45 -2.34 -1.04
CA TYR A 230 -6.92 -3.65 -0.53
C TYR A 230 -7.69 -4.40 -1.61
N ALA A 231 -8.61 -3.72 -2.30
CA ALA A 231 -9.42 -4.35 -3.36
C ALA A 231 -8.55 -4.83 -4.52
N ILE A 232 -7.51 -4.08 -4.89
CA ILE A 232 -6.56 -4.50 -5.93
C ILE A 232 -5.81 -5.77 -5.49
N ALA A 233 -5.21 -5.76 -4.30
CA ALA A 233 -4.45 -6.92 -3.81
C ALA A 233 -5.35 -8.16 -3.72
N ARG A 234 -6.55 -7.98 -3.18
CA ARG A 234 -7.53 -9.08 -3.03
C ARG A 234 -7.99 -9.60 -4.39
N GLY A 235 -8.31 -8.70 -5.33
CA GLY A 235 -8.79 -9.07 -6.67
C GLY A 235 -7.75 -9.85 -7.49
N LEU A 236 -6.47 -9.64 -7.20
CA LEU A 236 -5.38 -10.38 -7.85
C LEU A 236 -5.07 -11.72 -7.18
N SER A 237 -5.83 -12.12 -6.15
CA SER A 237 -5.50 -13.28 -5.31
C SER A 237 -6.74 -14.10 -4.97
N VAL A 238 -7.64 -14.27 -5.93
CA VAL A 238 -8.89 -15.02 -5.75
C VAL A 238 -8.71 -16.51 -6.14
N ASP A 239 -8.30 -16.75 -7.39
CA ASP A 239 -8.11 -18.12 -7.91
C ASP A 239 -6.77 -18.70 -7.48
N TYR A 240 -5.78 -17.83 -7.32
CA TYR A 240 -4.44 -18.18 -6.83
C TYR A 240 -4.18 -17.34 -5.58
N PRO A 241 -4.64 -17.80 -4.39
CA PRO A 241 -4.55 -16.97 -3.16
C PRO A 241 -3.15 -16.96 -2.55
N ASN A 242 -2.15 -16.69 -3.38
CA ASN A 242 -0.74 -16.61 -2.98
C ASN A 242 -0.39 -15.14 -2.67
N LEU A 243 -1.16 -14.55 -1.77
CA LEU A 243 -0.95 -13.16 -1.32
C LEU A 243 -0.09 -13.16 -0.06
N CYS A 244 1.10 -12.61 -0.18
CA CYS A 244 2.01 -12.41 0.95
C CYS A 244 1.96 -10.94 1.34
N VAL A 245 1.49 -10.65 2.55
CA VAL A 245 1.47 -9.28 3.05
C VAL A 245 2.44 -9.15 4.23
N VAL A 246 3.14 -8.03 4.25
CA VAL A 246 4.14 -7.75 5.29
C VAL A 246 3.78 -6.40 5.89
N GLY A 247 3.75 -6.33 7.21
CA GLY A 247 3.41 -5.07 7.84
C GLY A 247 3.49 -5.10 9.36
N ASP A 248 3.18 -3.96 9.91
CA ASP A 248 3.21 -3.73 11.35
C ASP A 248 2.02 -2.83 11.73
N PRO A 249 0.96 -3.39 12.32
CA PRO A 249 -0.16 -2.55 12.76
C PRO A 249 0.27 -1.38 13.67
N ASP A 250 1.33 -1.58 14.46
CA ASP A 250 1.84 -0.54 15.36
C ASP A 250 2.47 0.64 14.61
N GLN A 251 2.75 0.49 13.31
CA GLN A 251 3.33 1.54 12.47
C GLN A 251 2.29 2.22 11.55
N SER A 252 1.00 1.95 11.74
CA SER A 252 -0.06 2.55 10.92
C SER A 252 -0.27 4.01 11.32
N ILE A 253 0.29 4.94 10.54
CA ILE A 253 0.24 6.38 10.82
C ILE A 253 -0.40 7.19 9.67
N TYR A 254 -0.98 6.52 8.66
CA TYR A 254 -1.55 7.20 7.49
C TYR A 254 -3.09 7.14 7.42
N LYS A 255 -3.75 6.98 8.57
CA LYS A 255 -5.22 6.99 8.64
C LYS A 255 -5.80 8.28 8.04
N PHE A 256 -5.13 9.42 8.26
CA PHE A 256 -5.56 10.70 7.71
C PHE A 256 -5.50 10.75 6.17
N ARG A 257 -4.75 9.82 5.54
CA ARG A 257 -4.69 9.64 4.08
C ARG A 257 -5.60 8.51 3.59
N GLY A 258 -6.43 7.96 4.48
CA GLY A 258 -7.41 6.93 4.12
C GLY A 258 -6.96 5.50 4.32
N SER A 259 -5.79 5.26 4.93
CA SER A 259 -5.38 3.89 5.24
C SER A 259 -6.33 3.27 6.28
N ASP A 260 -6.54 1.96 6.17
CA ASP A 260 -7.41 1.22 7.07
C ASP A 260 -6.65 0.07 7.72
N ILE A 261 -6.32 0.25 8.98
CA ILE A 261 -5.58 -0.75 9.76
C ILE A 261 -6.29 -2.10 9.81
N ARG A 262 -7.62 -2.11 9.61
CA ARG A 262 -8.40 -3.36 9.59
C ARG A 262 -7.92 -4.29 8.48
N ASN A 263 -7.36 -3.78 7.40
CA ASN A 263 -6.85 -4.61 6.31
C ASN A 263 -5.81 -5.61 6.81
N ILE A 264 -4.91 -5.19 7.71
CA ILE A 264 -3.93 -6.12 8.27
C ILE A 264 -4.45 -6.86 9.50
N LEU A 265 -5.30 -6.22 10.31
CA LEU A 265 -5.85 -6.87 11.52
C LEU A 265 -6.80 -8.01 11.14
N ASP A 266 -7.59 -7.84 10.09
CA ASP A 266 -8.61 -8.79 9.65
C ASP A 266 -8.12 -9.77 8.58
N PHE A 267 -6.83 -9.77 8.25
CA PHE A 267 -6.27 -10.61 7.19
C PHE A 267 -6.64 -12.09 7.35
N GLU A 268 -6.57 -12.60 8.58
CA GLU A 268 -6.89 -14.01 8.85
C GLU A 268 -8.39 -14.31 8.68
N ARG A 269 -9.25 -13.31 8.87
CA ARG A 269 -10.69 -13.45 8.58
C ARG A 269 -10.91 -13.54 7.07
N ASP A 270 -10.20 -12.72 6.31
CA ASP A 270 -10.33 -12.68 4.85
C ASP A 270 -9.68 -13.89 4.18
N PHE A 271 -8.65 -14.44 4.82
CA PHE A 271 -7.92 -15.62 4.36
C PHE A 271 -7.79 -16.62 5.51
N PRO A 272 -8.85 -17.44 5.76
CA PRO A 272 -8.83 -18.35 6.91
C PRO A 272 -7.69 -19.37 6.92
N ASN A 273 -7.13 -19.68 5.74
CA ASN A 273 -6.01 -20.62 5.60
C ASN A 273 -4.65 -19.92 5.67
N ALA A 274 -4.60 -18.66 6.05
CA ALA A 274 -3.34 -17.90 6.06
C ALA A 274 -2.34 -18.47 7.07
N THR A 275 -1.10 -18.56 6.63
CA THR A 275 0.03 -18.76 7.55
C THR A 275 0.39 -17.38 8.13
N VAL A 276 0.53 -17.30 9.44
CA VAL A 276 0.92 -16.07 10.13
C VAL A 276 2.28 -16.26 10.77
N LEU A 277 3.24 -15.44 10.39
CA LEU A 277 4.60 -15.48 10.93
C LEU A 277 4.93 -14.15 11.59
N THR A 278 5.51 -14.19 12.78
CA THR A 278 5.94 -12.98 13.49
C THR A 278 7.47 -12.91 13.49
N LEU A 279 8.02 -11.83 13.00
CA LEU A 279 9.46 -11.55 13.07
C LEU A 279 9.68 -10.70 14.30
N SER A 280 10.33 -11.26 15.31
CA SER A 280 10.51 -10.64 16.63
C SER A 280 11.91 -10.09 16.87
N GLU A 281 12.91 -10.57 16.13
CA GLU A 281 14.30 -10.18 16.32
C GLU A 281 14.60 -8.85 15.63
N ASN A 282 14.96 -7.85 16.40
CA ASN A 282 15.27 -6.50 15.93
C ASN A 282 16.78 -6.33 15.82
N TYR A 283 17.23 -6.03 14.60
CA TYR A 283 18.64 -5.86 14.26
C TYR A 283 19.04 -4.38 14.14
N ARG A 284 18.08 -3.47 14.40
CA ARG A 284 18.28 -2.02 14.21
C ARG A 284 18.64 -1.32 15.50
N SER A 285 17.88 -1.59 16.56
CA SER A 285 17.90 -0.75 17.79
C SER A 285 18.32 -1.57 19.01
N THR A 286 18.93 -0.87 19.98
CA THR A 286 19.31 -1.45 21.27
C THR A 286 18.08 -1.60 22.18
N LYS A 287 18.24 -2.38 23.24
CA LYS A 287 17.16 -2.72 24.19
C LYS A 287 16.52 -1.49 24.83
N PRO A 288 17.27 -0.45 25.30
CA PRO A 288 16.60 0.73 25.90
C PRO A 288 15.64 1.42 24.92
N ILE A 289 16.01 1.54 23.64
CA ILE A 289 15.16 2.16 22.61
C ILE A 289 13.88 1.32 22.41
N LEU A 290 14.04 0.01 22.25
CA LEU A 290 12.89 -0.88 22.01
C LEU A 290 11.95 -0.92 23.22
N SER A 291 12.51 -0.92 24.44
CA SER A 291 11.69 -0.92 25.66
C SER A 291 10.86 0.36 25.79
N ALA A 292 11.44 1.51 25.45
CA ALA A 292 10.71 2.79 25.48
C ALA A 292 9.59 2.78 24.43
N ALA A 293 9.88 2.32 23.22
CA ALA A 293 8.89 2.25 22.13
C ALA A 293 7.75 1.28 22.47
N ASP A 294 8.09 0.10 23.02
CA ASP A 294 7.09 -0.92 23.36
C ASP A 294 6.18 -0.42 24.49
N ARG A 295 6.74 0.26 25.48
CA ARG A 295 5.95 0.85 26.57
C ARG A 295 4.94 1.87 26.01
N LEU A 296 5.37 2.72 25.08
CA LEU A 296 4.50 3.72 24.47
C LEU A 296 3.39 3.04 23.65
N ILE A 297 3.75 2.12 22.76
CA ILE A 297 2.78 1.52 21.84
C ILE A 297 1.81 0.56 22.57
N SER A 298 2.16 0.07 23.76
CA SER A 298 1.27 -0.81 24.53
C SER A 298 -0.04 -0.14 24.95
N HIS A 299 -0.11 1.19 24.91
CA HIS A 299 -1.36 1.93 25.17
C HIS A 299 -2.37 1.84 24.03
N ASN A 300 -1.95 1.43 22.83
CA ASN A 300 -2.87 1.23 21.72
C ASN A 300 -3.69 -0.05 21.93
N THR A 301 -4.99 0.04 21.67
CA THR A 301 -5.90 -1.11 21.82
C THR A 301 -6.08 -1.92 20.54
N GLN A 302 -5.93 -1.28 19.38
CA GLN A 302 -6.08 -1.94 18.08
C GLN A 302 -4.71 -2.39 17.57
N ARG A 303 -4.26 -3.57 18.03
CA ARG A 303 -2.95 -4.08 17.65
C ARG A 303 -2.91 -5.60 17.66
N LYS A 304 -1.92 -6.17 16.98
CA LYS A 304 -1.50 -7.57 17.13
C LYS A 304 -0.20 -7.56 17.93
N PRO A 305 -0.22 -7.91 19.21
CA PRO A 305 0.99 -7.86 20.03
C PRO A 305 2.09 -8.76 19.46
N LYS A 306 3.29 -8.25 19.49
CA LYS A 306 4.46 -8.99 19.04
C LYS A 306 5.65 -8.64 19.94
N PRO A 307 6.45 -9.61 20.34
CA PRO A 307 7.66 -9.29 21.11
C PRO A 307 8.68 -8.58 20.22
N LEU A 308 9.43 -7.66 20.80
CA LEU A 308 10.54 -6.97 20.13
C LEU A 308 11.82 -7.31 20.90
N ILE A 309 12.64 -8.17 20.31
CA ILE A 309 13.86 -8.70 20.95
C ILE A 309 15.07 -8.02 20.29
N SER A 310 15.78 -7.20 21.03
CA SER A 310 17.00 -6.57 20.50
C SER A 310 18.10 -7.62 20.28
N MET A 311 18.66 -7.60 19.09
CA MET A 311 19.85 -8.42 18.77
C MET A 311 21.13 -7.60 18.90
N LYS A 312 21.02 -6.34 19.38
CA LYS A 312 22.17 -5.47 19.66
C LYS A 312 22.42 -5.42 21.15
N GLU A 313 23.64 -5.60 21.53
CA GLU A 313 24.08 -5.46 22.93
C GLU A 313 24.30 -4.01 23.31
N GLY A 314 24.26 -3.70 24.60
CA GLY A 314 24.52 -2.38 25.13
C GLY A 314 23.42 -1.37 24.85
N GLY A 315 23.81 -0.15 24.65
CA GLY A 315 22.94 0.99 24.39
C GLY A 315 22.82 1.93 25.57
N SER A 316 22.90 3.23 25.29
CA SER A 316 22.73 4.27 26.31
C SER A 316 21.27 4.34 26.76
N PRO A 317 21.01 4.70 28.00
CA PRO A 317 19.64 4.95 28.46
C PRO A 317 18.96 6.04 27.61
N VAL A 318 17.65 5.93 27.47
CA VAL A 318 16.85 6.98 26.83
C VAL A 318 16.83 8.19 27.76
N THR A 319 17.20 9.35 27.27
CA THR A 319 17.27 10.61 28.04
C THR A 319 16.12 11.52 27.59
N GLN A 320 15.46 12.13 28.56
CA GLN A 320 14.44 13.15 28.29
C GLN A 320 14.98 14.49 28.78
N ILE A 321 14.93 15.50 27.92
CA ILE A 321 15.32 16.86 28.23
C ILE A 321 14.13 17.76 27.89
N THR A 322 13.81 18.68 28.80
CA THR A 322 12.74 19.65 28.55
C THR A 322 13.37 21.05 28.42
N PHE A 323 12.96 21.77 27.42
CA PHE A 323 13.40 23.15 27.17
C PHE A 323 12.19 24.07 27.28
N ASP A 324 12.45 25.32 27.72
CA ASP A 324 11.38 26.30 27.90
C ASP A 324 10.88 26.86 26.56
N THR A 325 11.74 26.88 25.53
CA THR A 325 11.37 27.40 24.19
C THR A 325 11.92 26.50 23.10
N GLY A 326 11.28 26.56 21.92
CA GLY A 326 11.75 25.84 20.74
C GLY A 326 13.14 26.28 20.27
N ALA A 327 13.52 27.53 20.51
CA ALA A 327 14.86 28.02 20.17
C ALA A 327 15.92 27.37 21.06
N GLU A 328 15.63 27.21 22.34
CA GLU A 328 16.53 26.50 23.26
C GLU A 328 16.66 25.03 22.91
N GLU A 329 15.54 24.38 22.52
CA GLU A 329 15.57 23.00 22.06
C GLU A 329 16.48 22.86 20.82
N ALA A 330 16.32 23.75 19.84
CA ALA A 330 17.12 23.72 18.62
C ALA A 330 18.60 23.92 18.86
N ASN A 331 18.96 24.69 19.88
CA ASN A 331 20.37 24.92 20.26
C ASN A 331 20.93 23.80 21.15
N GLY A 332 20.06 23.07 21.86
CA GLY A 332 20.46 22.04 22.81
C GLY A 332 20.59 20.64 22.23
N VAL A 333 20.09 20.44 21.02
CA VAL A 333 20.13 19.15 20.30
C VAL A 333 21.22 19.16 19.25
#